data_5c42eb3d71849212027e010834a2bb14
#
_entry.id   5c42eb3d71849212027e010834a2bb14
#
_cell.length_a   1.000
_cell.length_b   1.000
_cell.length_c   1.000
_cell.angle_alpha   90.00
_cell.angle_beta   90.00
_cell.angle_gamma   90.00
#
_symmetry.space_group_name_H-M   'P 1'
#
loop_
_entity.id
_entity.type
_entity.pdbx_description
1 polymer ?
#
loop_
_entity_poly.entity_id
_entity_poly.type
_entity_poly.pdbx_seq_one_letter_code
_entity_poly.pdbx_strand_id
1 'polypeptide(L)'
;MIVKEAQMPRLEGLRKLAEIQLTEFFQGIPTEESIPEESMKAAQSVYKKYQISTKKIAEKLKKDMVSEVEAINNTYLKILFYLQSLSEIAQWDENRRLLENNTKTSLFKNNKILAVFPKWKSLQVAFKENHIGWSEDEETRLKKLFIEAILVDQTFLAYLPNAGKNFEDDLEIIKYILKNFLLKHPSMTEFFEEKDLNWNLNKDVVKSMSTKTFKIEALEDLSLQPLALQWEDDKSFFEGLYEFTLDSDKDLNGWVEAQTKNWESDRLAMTDFILLKMAVAEMIKFPSIPVKVSINEYIELAKNYSTPKSGQFINGILDEISIRLMSEKIIQKSGRGLIDTASK
;
A
#
# COMPACT_ATOMS: atom_id res chain seq x y z
N MET A 1 4.91 -4.69 2.90
CA MET A 1 5.36 -6.08 3.12
C MET A 1 6.85 -6.26 2.89
N ILE A 2 7.47 -5.73 1.84
CA ILE A 2 8.94 -5.78 1.58
C ILE A 2 9.75 -5.13 2.71
N VAL A 3 9.26 -4.05 3.32
CA VAL A 3 9.90 -3.42 4.49
C VAL A 3 9.90 -4.35 5.71
N LYS A 4 8.90 -5.22 5.87
CA LYS A 4 8.85 -6.26 6.89
C LYS A 4 9.93 -7.32 6.68
N GLU A 5 10.13 -7.79 5.45
CA GLU A 5 11.17 -8.79 5.12
C GLU A 5 12.59 -8.28 5.36
N ALA A 6 12.86 -7.00 5.11
CA ALA A 6 14.18 -6.40 5.33
C ALA A 6 14.48 -6.08 6.81
N GLN A 7 13.45 -5.88 7.65
CA GLN A 7 13.64 -5.49 9.07
C GLN A 7 13.39 -6.62 10.06
N MET A 8 12.63 -7.67 9.72
CA MET A 8 12.47 -8.85 10.59
C MET A 8 13.80 -9.57 10.88
N PRO A 9 14.70 -9.83 9.89
CA PRO A 9 16.01 -10.37 10.17
C PRO A 9 16.87 -9.48 11.08
N ARG A 10 16.67 -8.17 11.01
CA ARG A 10 17.39 -7.19 11.85
C ARG A 10 16.87 -7.19 13.29
N LEU A 11 15.56 -7.29 13.50
CA LEU A 11 14.94 -7.42 14.82
C LEU A 11 15.26 -8.77 15.47
N GLU A 12 15.24 -9.84 14.69
CA GLU A 12 15.60 -11.17 15.15
C GLU A 12 17.11 -11.29 15.41
N GLY A 13 17.94 -10.64 14.60
CA GLY A 13 19.37 -10.48 14.84
C GLY A 13 19.68 -9.72 16.13
N LEU A 14 18.96 -8.62 16.40
CA LEU A 14 19.08 -7.86 17.65
C LEU A 14 18.58 -8.66 18.86
N ARG A 15 17.51 -9.43 18.71
CA ARG A 15 17.00 -10.35 19.73
C ARG A 15 18.02 -11.45 20.04
N LYS A 16 18.56 -12.13 19.02
CA LYS A 16 19.61 -13.14 19.18
C LYS A 16 20.89 -12.58 19.79
N LEU A 17 21.31 -11.38 19.38
CA LEU A 17 22.44 -10.69 19.99
C LEU A 17 22.20 -10.38 21.47
N ALA A 18 21.01 -9.91 21.83
CA ALA A 18 20.65 -9.67 23.22
C ALA A 18 20.57 -10.98 24.04
N GLU A 19 20.02 -12.04 23.47
CA GLU A 19 19.97 -13.38 24.08
C GLU A 19 21.38 -13.99 24.24
N ILE A 20 22.26 -13.83 23.24
CA ILE A 20 23.67 -14.28 23.32
C ILE A 20 24.42 -13.49 24.38
N GLN A 21 24.31 -12.16 24.38
CA GLN A 21 24.98 -11.33 25.39
C GLN A 21 24.47 -11.62 26.81
N LEU A 22 23.17 -11.86 26.99
CA LEU A 22 22.60 -12.29 28.26
C LEU A 22 23.09 -13.70 28.64
N THR A 23 23.12 -14.63 27.67
CA THR A 23 23.59 -16.00 27.90
C THR A 23 25.07 -16.05 28.22
N GLU A 24 25.92 -15.32 27.51
CA GLU A 24 27.38 -15.19 27.80
C GLU A 24 27.62 -14.53 29.16
N PHE A 25 26.84 -13.52 29.50
CA PHE A 25 26.89 -12.86 30.79
C PHE A 25 26.55 -13.82 31.95
N PHE A 26 25.52 -14.70 31.76
CA PHE A 26 25.12 -15.68 32.75
C PHE A 26 25.97 -16.95 32.75
N GLN A 27 26.61 -17.35 31.64
CA GLN A 27 27.53 -18.51 31.56
C GLN A 27 28.86 -18.25 32.25
N GLY A 28 29.25 -16.97 32.46
CA GLY A 28 30.44 -16.59 33.18
C GLY A 28 30.29 -16.56 34.71
N ILE A 29 29.08 -16.84 35.25
CA ILE A 29 28.80 -16.79 36.68
C ILE A 29 28.84 -18.21 37.26
N PRO A 30 29.68 -18.52 38.30
CA PRO A 30 29.67 -19.81 38.96
C PRO A 30 28.30 -20.14 39.56
N THR A 31 27.83 -21.37 39.39
CA THR A 31 26.48 -21.84 39.73
C THR A 31 26.17 -21.90 41.25
N GLU A 32 27.09 -21.52 42.12
CA GLU A 32 26.90 -21.54 43.57
C GLU A 32 26.86 -20.17 44.24
N GLU A 33 27.09 -19.07 43.50
CA GLU A 33 27.00 -17.72 44.06
C GLU A 33 25.72 -17.03 43.58
N SER A 34 24.98 -16.41 44.52
CA SER A 34 23.84 -15.56 44.21
C SER A 34 24.26 -14.43 43.27
N ILE A 35 23.58 -14.27 42.12
CA ILE A 35 23.85 -13.20 41.16
C ILE A 35 23.87 -11.86 41.92
N PRO A 36 24.95 -11.05 41.85
CA PRO A 36 24.97 -9.77 42.52
C PRO A 36 23.78 -8.90 42.11
N GLU A 37 23.19 -8.23 43.09
CA GLU A 37 21.97 -7.39 42.85
C GLU A 37 22.21 -6.30 41.80
N GLU A 38 23.44 -5.77 41.72
CA GLU A 38 23.84 -4.80 40.71
C GLU A 38 23.83 -5.38 39.29
N SER A 39 24.24 -6.64 39.12
CA SER A 39 24.22 -7.34 37.84
C SER A 39 22.80 -7.61 37.39
N MET A 40 21.91 -7.96 38.31
CA MET A 40 20.49 -8.15 38.03
C MET A 40 19.80 -6.83 37.63
N LYS A 41 20.10 -5.73 38.33
CA LYS A 41 19.61 -4.39 37.96
C LYS A 41 20.14 -3.92 36.64
N ALA A 42 21.40 -4.19 36.30
CA ALA A 42 22.00 -3.89 35.01
C ALA A 42 21.31 -4.66 33.88
N ALA A 43 21.11 -5.97 34.02
CA ALA A 43 20.39 -6.83 33.07
C ALA A 43 18.93 -6.37 32.86
N GLN A 44 18.21 -6.04 33.93
CA GLN A 44 16.85 -5.50 33.86
C GLN A 44 16.80 -4.14 33.12
N SER A 45 17.83 -3.27 33.37
CA SER A 45 17.92 -1.99 32.67
C SER A 45 18.15 -2.17 31.17
N VAL A 46 19.03 -3.09 30.76
CA VAL A 46 19.29 -3.43 29.36
C VAL A 46 18.02 -4.02 28.71
N TYR A 47 17.37 -4.95 29.38
CA TYR A 47 16.13 -5.55 28.89
C TYR A 47 15.00 -4.52 28.72
N LYS A 48 14.85 -3.61 29.69
CA LYS A 48 13.87 -2.52 29.60
C LYS A 48 14.17 -1.57 28.44
N LYS A 49 15.44 -1.22 28.20
CA LYS A 49 15.86 -0.41 27.03
C LYS A 49 15.55 -1.13 25.72
N TYR A 50 15.82 -2.43 25.66
CA TYR A 50 15.49 -3.26 24.50
C TYR A 50 13.99 -3.26 24.21
N GLN A 51 13.13 -3.52 25.20
CA GLN A 51 11.68 -3.49 25.06
C GLN A 51 11.17 -2.13 24.56
N ILE A 52 11.70 -1.02 25.12
CA ILE A 52 11.33 0.34 24.69
C ILE A 52 11.76 0.57 23.24
N SER A 53 12.95 0.12 22.85
CA SER A 53 13.46 0.24 21.49
C SER A 53 12.61 -0.54 20.50
N THR A 54 12.28 -1.79 20.82
CA THR A 54 11.44 -2.66 19.98
C THR A 54 10.03 -2.08 19.79
N LYS A 55 9.43 -1.57 20.86
CA LYS A 55 8.13 -0.93 20.79
C LYS A 55 8.15 0.32 19.92
N LYS A 56 9.16 1.17 20.04
CA LYS A 56 9.33 2.35 19.19
C LYS A 56 9.51 1.99 17.72
N ILE A 57 10.25 0.93 17.43
CA ILE A 57 10.43 0.43 16.05
C ILE A 57 9.09 -0.08 15.49
N ALA A 58 8.33 -0.84 16.27
CA ALA A 58 7.03 -1.34 15.87
C ALA A 58 6.04 -0.19 15.55
N GLU A 59 5.98 0.82 16.43
CA GLU A 59 5.16 2.02 16.20
C GLU A 59 5.57 2.80 14.96
N LYS A 60 6.88 2.94 14.73
CA LYS A 60 7.39 3.59 13.53
C LYS A 60 6.99 2.82 12.27
N LEU A 61 7.20 1.50 12.26
CA LEU A 61 6.84 0.63 11.13
C LEU A 61 5.34 0.69 10.81
N LYS A 62 4.48 0.69 11.84
CA LYS A 62 3.03 0.85 11.67
C LYS A 62 2.70 2.15 10.94
N LYS A 63 3.28 3.27 11.39
CA LYS A 63 3.09 4.58 10.74
C LYS A 63 3.62 4.61 9.31
N ASP A 64 4.82 4.08 9.09
CA ASP A 64 5.44 4.05 7.77
C ASP A 64 4.56 3.25 6.78
N MET A 65 4.03 2.08 7.19
CA MET A 65 3.15 1.27 6.36
C MET A 65 1.83 1.97 6.02
N VAL A 66 1.20 2.68 6.99
CA VAL A 66 0.00 3.48 6.72
C VAL A 66 0.33 4.61 5.74
N SER A 67 1.44 5.31 5.95
CA SER A 67 1.87 6.38 5.06
C SER A 67 2.15 5.90 3.63
N GLU A 68 2.68 4.69 3.46
CA GLU A 68 2.89 4.09 2.14
C GLU A 68 1.55 3.84 1.41
N VAL A 69 0.51 3.38 2.12
CA VAL A 69 -0.82 3.21 1.52
C VAL A 69 -1.44 4.58 1.19
N GLU A 70 -1.32 5.56 2.08
CA GLU A 70 -1.80 6.93 1.84
C GLU A 70 -1.06 7.62 0.67
N ALA A 71 0.21 7.25 0.41
CA ALA A 71 0.99 7.76 -0.73
C ALA A 71 0.39 7.36 -2.10
N ILE A 72 -0.43 6.30 -2.18
CA ILE A 72 -1.18 5.94 -3.39
C ILE A 72 -2.10 7.10 -3.80
N ASN A 73 -2.76 7.73 -2.82
CA ASN A 73 -3.59 8.91 -3.07
C ASN A 73 -2.77 10.08 -3.60
N ASN A 74 -1.54 10.29 -3.10
CA ASN A 74 -0.66 11.34 -3.58
C ASN A 74 -0.26 11.11 -5.05
N THR A 75 -0.02 9.87 -5.45
CA THR A 75 0.26 9.53 -6.85
C THR A 75 -0.94 9.78 -7.75
N TYR A 76 -2.15 9.44 -7.30
CA TYR A 76 -3.39 9.79 -8.00
C TYR A 76 -3.55 11.31 -8.16
N LEU A 77 -3.38 12.08 -7.10
CA LEU A 77 -3.43 13.56 -7.15
C LEU A 77 -2.36 14.13 -8.07
N LYS A 78 -1.16 13.54 -8.09
CA LYS A 78 -0.07 13.93 -8.99
C LYS A 78 -0.45 13.75 -10.45
N ILE A 79 -1.14 12.66 -10.80
CA ILE A 79 -1.64 12.45 -12.17
C ILE A 79 -2.67 13.52 -12.56
N LEU A 80 -3.57 13.90 -11.65
CA LEU A 80 -4.50 15.00 -11.90
C LEU A 80 -3.77 16.35 -12.06
N PHE A 81 -2.73 16.58 -11.28
CA PHE A 81 -1.87 17.75 -11.40
C PHE A 81 -1.16 17.79 -12.77
N TYR A 82 -0.65 16.66 -13.25
CA TYR A 82 -0.05 16.58 -14.59
C TYR A 82 -1.07 16.88 -15.69
N LEU A 83 -2.29 16.35 -15.60
CA LEU A 83 -3.36 16.68 -16.55
C LEU A 83 -3.65 18.18 -16.57
N GLN A 84 -3.79 18.82 -15.40
CA GLN A 84 -3.98 20.28 -15.31
C GLN A 84 -2.82 21.02 -15.99
N SER A 85 -1.59 20.60 -15.73
CA SER A 85 -0.39 21.29 -16.21
C SER A 85 -0.15 21.13 -17.72
N LEU A 86 -0.74 20.11 -18.35
CA LEU A 86 -0.61 19.93 -19.82
C LEU A 86 -1.16 21.11 -20.63
N SER A 87 -2.18 21.82 -20.13
CA SER A 87 -2.71 23.01 -20.79
C SER A 87 -1.70 24.18 -20.79
N GLU A 88 -0.96 24.34 -19.68
CA GLU A 88 0.10 25.35 -19.55
C GLU A 88 1.31 24.96 -20.39
N ILE A 89 1.66 23.68 -20.41
CA ILE A 89 2.76 23.15 -21.25
C ILE A 89 2.43 23.34 -22.74
N ALA A 90 1.19 23.12 -23.15
CA ALA A 90 0.75 23.34 -24.52
C ALA A 90 0.89 24.83 -24.93
N GLN A 91 0.57 25.77 -24.04
CA GLN A 91 0.76 27.20 -24.25
C GLN A 91 2.25 27.57 -24.31
N TRP A 92 3.06 27.01 -23.40
CA TRP A 92 4.50 27.22 -23.39
C TRP A 92 5.15 26.69 -24.68
N ASP A 93 4.76 25.52 -25.15
CA ASP A 93 5.27 24.93 -26.38
C ASP A 93 4.93 25.78 -27.63
N GLU A 94 3.67 26.27 -27.73
CA GLU A 94 3.28 27.15 -28.81
C GLU A 94 4.11 28.45 -28.82
N ASN A 95 4.29 29.09 -27.66
CA ASN A 95 5.11 30.28 -27.54
C ASN A 95 6.57 30.05 -27.94
N ARG A 96 7.12 28.88 -27.67
CA ARG A 96 8.47 28.49 -28.08
C ARG A 96 8.58 28.29 -29.58
N ARG A 97 7.52 27.79 -30.25
CA ARG A 97 7.52 27.43 -31.68
C ARG A 97 6.98 28.54 -32.60
N LEU A 98 6.68 29.72 -32.09
CA LEU A 98 6.04 30.83 -32.84
C LEU A 98 6.63 31.13 -34.22
N LEU A 99 7.84 30.65 -34.51
CA LEU A 99 8.50 30.86 -35.79
C LEU A 99 8.48 29.65 -36.73
N GLU A 100 8.04 28.47 -36.27
CA GLU A 100 8.30 27.22 -37.01
C GLU A 100 7.06 26.41 -37.41
N ASN A 101 5.89 26.59 -36.78
CA ASN A 101 4.74 25.70 -37.00
C ASN A 101 3.35 26.35 -36.80
N ASN A 102 2.39 25.99 -37.68
CA ASN A 102 1.02 26.48 -37.65
C ASN A 102 0.12 25.75 -36.59
N THR A 103 0.62 24.80 -35.85
CA THR A 103 -0.20 24.02 -34.89
C THR A 103 -0.46 24.84 -33.62
N LYS A 104 -1.72 25.23 -33.42
CA LYS A 104 -2.14 26.01 -32.24
C LYS A 104 -2.42 25.09 -31.04
N THR A 105 -1.37 24.63 -30.39
CA THR A 105 -1.46 23.77 -29.20
C THR A 105 -2.13 24.46 -28.01
N SER A 106 -2.05 25.79 -27.93
CA SER A 106 -2.74 26.57 -26.91
C SER A 106 -4.27 26.42 -26.92
N LEU A 107 -4.86 25.94 -28.02
CA LEU A 107 -6.29 25.62 -28.08
C LEU A 107 -6.69 24.55 -27.07
N PHE A 108 -5.76 23.69 -26.65
CA PHE A 108 -6.01 22.67 -25.62
C PHE A 108 -6.51 23.24 -24.29
N LYS A 109 -6.14 24.47 -23.93
CA LYS A 109 -6.68 25.17 -22.75
C LYS A 109 -8.20 25.40 -22.78
N ASN A 110 -8.81 25.35 -23.98
CA ASN A 110 -10.26 25.52 -24.16
C ASN A 110 -11.04 24.27 -23.78
N ASN A 111 -10.36 23.12 -23.58
CA ASN A 111 -11.00 21.90 -23.10
C ASN A 111 -11.77 22.20 -21.82
N LYS A 112 -13.08 21.92 -21.83
CA LYS A 112 -14.01 22.24 -20.74
C LYS A 112 -13.64 21.54 -19.41
N ILE A 113 -13.09 20.32 -19.50
CA ILE A 113 -12.66 19.57 -18.31
C ILE A 113 -11.46 20.27 -17.67
N LEU A 114 -10.42 20.58 -18.46
CA LEU A 114 -9.22 21.26 -17.94
C LEU A 114 -9.51 22.67 -17.42
N ALA A 115 -10.44 23.39 -18.05
CA ALA A 115 -10.84 24.72 -17.63
C ALA A 115 -11.53 24.77 -16.25
N VAL A 116 -12.04 23.65 -15.77
CA VAL A 116 -12.63 23.50 -14.43
C VAL A 116 -11.57 23.27 -13.36
N PHE A 117 -10.46 22.62 -13.66
CA PHE A 117 -9.46 22.21 -12.67
C PHE A 117 -8.98 23.34 -11.75
N PRO A 118 -8.60 24.54 -12.22
CA PRO A 118 -8.21 25.64 -11.34
C PRO A 118 -9.34 26.14 -10.43
N LYS A 119 -10.60 25.88 -10.80
CA LYS A 119 -11.82 26.27 -10.06
C LYS A 119 -12.37 25.15 -9.20
N TRP A 120 -11.88 23.94 -9.34
CA TRP A 120 -12.30 22.76 -8.58
C TRP A 120 -11.73 22.80 -7.17
N LYS A 121 -12.50 23.41 -6.26
CA LYS A 121 -12.05 23.73 -4.88
C LYS A 121 -11.47 22.54 -4.13
N SER A 122 -12.16 21.40 -4.13
CA SER A 122 -11.68 20.21 -3.43
C SER A 122 -10.36 19.68 -3.99
N LEU A 123 -10.15 19.74 -5.31
CA LEU A 123 -8.89 19.39 -5.95
C LEU A 123 -7.75 20.32 -5.53
N GLN A 124 -8.00 21.64 -5.55
CA GLN A 124 -6.99 22.63 -5.16
C GLN A 124 -6.63 22.54 -3.67
N VAL A 125 -7.60 22.25 -2.80
CA VAL A 125 -7.36 21.96 -1.38
C VAL A 125 -6.52 20.70 -1.23
N ALA A 126 -6.89 19.61 -1.93
CA ALA A 126 -6.13 18.35 -1.90
C ALA A 126 -4.69 18.53 -2.38
N PHE A 127 -4.44 19.31 -3.43
CA PHE A 127 -3.08 19.62 -3.88
C PHE A 127 -2.27 20.34 -2.80
N LYS A 128 -2.88 21.33 -2.12
CA LYS A 128 -2.21 22.08 -1.08
C LYS A 128 -1.91 21.24 0.16
N GLU A 129 -2.88 20.49 0.65
CA GLU A 129 -2.75 19.66 1.85
C GLU A 129 -1.74 18.53 1.67
N ASN A 130 -1.67 17.95 0.48
CA ASN A 130 -0.73 16.89 0.15
C ASN A 130 0.57 17.36 -0.50
N HIS A 131 0.82 18.68 -0.50
CA HIS A 131 2.02 19.28 -1.09
C HIS A 131 2.28 18.88 -2.54
N ILE A 132 1.21 18.71 -3.34
CA ILE A 132 1.30 18.33 -4.76
C ILE A 132 1.74 19.55 -5.57
N GLY A 133 2.86 19.43 -6.24
CA GLY A 133 3.46 20.47 -7.09
C GLY A 133 4.62 19.86 -7.88
N TRP A 134 5.36 20.69 -8.58
CA TRP A 134 6.54 20.26 -9.33
C TRP A 134 7.67 19.83 -8.40
N SER A 135 8.35 18.73 -8.73
CA SER A 135 9.70 18.43 -8.27
C SER A 135 10.70 18.75 -9.41
N GLU A 136 11.99 18.76 -9.06
CA GLU A 136 13.07 19.26 -9.91
C GLU A 136 13.08 18.71 -11.36
N ASP A 137 12.70 17.44 -11.55
CA ASP A 137 12.75 16.75 -12.85
C ASP A 137 11.39 16.56 -13.52
N GLU A 138 10.31 16.68 -12.77
CA GLU A 138 8.96 16.30 -13.24
C GLU A 138 8.45 17.20 -14.35
N GLU A 139 8.64 18.51 -14.21
CA GLU A 139 8.20 19.48 -15.24
C GLU A 139 8.92 19.25 -16.56
N THR A 140 10.24 19.01 -16.51
CA THR A 140 11.04 18.70 -17.68
C THR A 140 10.60 17.40 -18.33
N ARG A 141 10.33 16.37 -17.54
CA ARG A 141 9.84 15.07 -18.04
C ARG A 141 8.46 15.20 -18.69
N LEU A 142 7.55 15.95 -18.08
CA LEU A 142 6.22 16.15 -18.65
C LEU A 142 6.26 17.00 -19.93
N LYS A 143 7.12 18.02 -20.00
CA LYS A 143 7.38 18.79 -21.24
C LYS A 143 7.93 17.89 -22.35
N LYS A 144 8.87 17.01 -22.02
CA LYS A 144 9.42 16.04 -22.98
C LYS A 144 8.35 15.07 -23.48
N LEU A 145 7.54 14.50 -22.57
CA LEU A 145 6.42 13.65 -22.92
C LEU A 145 5.44 14.37 -23.87
N PHE A 146 5.13 15.64 -23.56
CA PHE A 146 4.23 16.43 -24.41
C PHE A 146 4.79 16.59 -25.82
N ILE A 147 6.05 16.99 -25.95
CA ILE A 147 6.68 17.25 -27.26
C ILE A 147 6.88 15.97 -28.07
N GLU A 148 7.39 14.92 -27.45
CA GLU A 148 7.84 13.71 -28.15
C GLU A 148 6.71 12.70 -28.39
N ALA A 149 5.64 12.74 -27.59
CA ALA A 149 4.57 11.77 -27.67
C ALA A 149 3.19 12.40 -27.92
N ILE A 150 2.75 13.36 -27.10
CA ILE A 150 1.37 13.91 -27.23
C ILE A 150 1.26 14.79 -28.47
N LEU A 151 2.23 15.65 -28.72
CA LEU A 151 2.21 16.63 -29.85
C LEU A 151 2.27 15.94 -31.23
N VAL A 152 2.81 14.75 -31.31
CA VAL A 152 2.90 13.99 -32.56
C VAL A 152 1.77 12.99 -32.74
N ASP A 153 0.90 12.85 -31.72
CA ASP A 153 -0.23 11.93 -31.75
C ASP A 153 -1.38 12.46 -32.64
N GLN A 154 -1.82 11.62 -33.57
CA GLN A 154 -2.86 12.01 -34.55
C GLN A 154 -4.21 12.27 -33.91
N THR A 155 -4.55 11.57 -32.83
CA THR A 155 -5.82 11.74 -32.09
C THR A 155 -5.82 13.10 -31.40
N PHE A 156 -4.72 13.47 -30.75
CA PHE A 156 -4.57 14.78 -30.11
C PHE A 156 -4.61 15.92 -31.13
N LEU A 157 -3.88 15.80 -32.25
CA LEU A 157 -3.85 16.81 -33.30
C LEU A 157 -5.23 17.00 -33.95
N ALA A 158 -5.95 15.91 -34.22
CA ALA A 158 -7.29 15.98 -34.78
C ALA A 158 -8.31 16.62 -33.83
N TYR A 159 -8.11 16.47 -32.51
CA TYR A 159 -8.96 17.07 -31.49
C TYR A 159 -8.77 18.60 -31.37
N LEU A 160 -7.54 19.11 -31.46
CA LEU A 160 -7.20 20.51 -31.17
C LEU A 160 -8.14 21.55 -31.80
N PRO A 161 -8.52 21.48 -33.10
CA PRO A 161 -9.44 22.45 -33.71
C PRO A 161 -10.86 22.44 -33.10
N ASN A 162 -11.19 21.38 -32.36
CA ASN A 162 -12.51 21.17 -31.75
C ASN A 162 -12.53 21.40 -30.23
N ALA A 163 -11.38 21.70 -29.63
CA ALA A 163 -11.23 21.90 -28.21
C ALA A 163 -12.25 22.93 -27.65
N GLY A 164 -13.01 22.51 -26.65
CA GLY A 164 -14.05 23.32 -26.00
C GLY A 164 -15.39 23.43 -26.72
N LYS A 165 -15.55 22.81 -27.90
CA LYS A 165 -16.82 22.86 -28.65
C LYS A 165 -17.84 21.86 -28.13
N ASN A 166 -17.40 20.63 -27.84
CA ASN A 166 -18.24 19.53 -27.40
C ASN A 166 -17.68 18.94 -26.10
N PHE A 167 -18.56 18.66 -25.12
CA PHE A 167 -18.18 18.06 -23.84
C PHE A 167 -17.67 16.64 -24.00
N GLU A 168 -18.31 15.83 -24.81
CA GLU A 168 -17.95 14.44 -25.03
C GLU A 168 -16.56 14.32 -25.66
N ASP A 169 -16.25 15.15 -26.68
CA ASP A 169 -14.93 15.18 -27.31
C ASP A 169 -13.84 15.65 -26.33
N ASP A 170 -14.16 16.65 -25.50
CA ASP A 170 -13.28 17.17 -24.46
C ASP A 170 -12.99 16.10 -23.38
N LEU A 171 -14.00 15.32 -23.02
CA LEU A 171 -13.86 14.25 -22.03
C LEU A 171 -13.06 13.06 -22.62
N GLU A 172 -13.36 12.68 -23.85
CA GLU A 172 -12.69 11.54 -24.50
C GLU A 172 -11.19 11.81 -24.71
N ILE A 173 -10.79 13.01 -25.08
CA ILE A 173 -9.36 13.33 -25.21
C ILE A 173 -8.63 13.29 -23.85
N ILE A 174 -9.29 13.73 -22.77
CA ILE A 174 -8.71 13.63 -21.42
C ILE A 174 -8.53 12.17 -21.01
N LYS A 175 -9.55 11.32 -21.23
CA LYS A 175 -9.44 9.88 -20.99
C LYS A 175 -8.35 9.23 -21.85
N TYR A 176 -8.23 9.65 -23.10
CA TYR A 176 -7.20 9.16 -24.02
C TYR A 176 -5.79 9.52 -23.56
N ILE A 177 -5.54 10.78 -23.20
CA ILE A 177 -4.27 11.27 -22.69
C ILE A 177 -3.93 10.55 -21.38
N LEU A 178 -4.85 10.49 -20.44
CA LEU A 178 -4.69 9.79 -19.18
C LEU A 178 -4.24 8.34 -19.40
N LYS A 179 -4.98 7.60 -20.23
CA LYS A 179 -4.74 6.17 -20.44
C LYS A 179 -3.44 5.90 -21.19
N ASN A 180 -3.17 6.63 -22.26
CA ASN A 180 -2.09 6.27 -23.21
C ASN A 180 -0.75 6.96 -22.86
N PHE A 181 -0.81 8.16 -22.29
CA PHE A 181 0.42 8.92 -21.99
C PHE A 181 0.75 8.93 -20.50
N LEU A 182 -0.18 9.25 -19.60
CA LEU A 182 0.16 9.37 -18.19
C LEU A 182 0.25 8.02 -17.46
N LEU A 183 -0.57 7.03 -17.86
CA LEU A 183 -0.64 5.73 -17.16
C LEU A 183 0.10 4.58 -17.86
N LYS A 184 0.37 4.69 -19.16
CA LYS A 184 0.95 3.59 -19.94
C LYS A 184 2.23 3.94 -20.70
N HIS A 185 2.53 5.23 -20.89
CA HIS A 185 3.76 5.59 -21.62
C HIS A 185 5.00 5.12 -20.87
N PRO A 186 5.98 4.47 -21.52
CA PRO A 186 7.15 3.92 -20.85
C PRO A 186 7.87 4.93 -19.96
N SER A 187 8.09 6.16 -20.45
CA SER A 187 8.74 7.23 -19.68
C SER A 187 8.02 7.57 -18.37
N MET A 188 6.69 7.49 -18.33
CA MET A 188 5.90 7.73 -17.09
C MET A 188 5.88 6.51 -16.19
N THR A 189 5.83 5.31 -16.78
CA THR A 189 5.91 4.05 -16.02
C THR A 189 7.24 3.96 -15.29
N GLU A 190 8.35 4.16 -15.99
CA GLU A 190 9.70 4.22 -15.41
C GLU A 190 9.79 5.27 -14.30
N PHE A 191 9.23 6.46 -14.54
CA PHE A 191 9.20 7.51 -13.52
C PHE A 191 8.47 7.10 -12.25
N PHE A 192 7.29 6.48 -12.35
CA PHE A 192 6.55 6.02 -11.18
C PHE A 192 7.26 4.86 -10.48
N GLU A 193 7.92 3.95 -11.21
CA GLU A 193 8.75 2.88 -10.64
C GLU A 193 9.97 3.42 -9.89
N GLU A 194 10.59 4.50 -10.39
CA GLU A 194 11.69 5.20 -9.69
C GLU A 194 11.23 5.85 -8.36
N LYS A 195 10.00 6.35 -8.32
CA LYS A 195 9.45 7.08 -7.15
C LYS A 195 8.74 6.18 -6.14
N ASP A 196 8.16 5.07 -6.58
CA ASP A 196 7.39 4.13 -5.77
C ASP A 196 7.89 2.70 -6.01
N LEU A 197 8.63 2.15 -5.04
CA LEU A 197 9.11 0.77 -5.09
C LEU A 197 7.97 -0.26 -5.20
N ASN A 198 6.76 0.12 -4.76
CA ASN A 198 5.55 -0.70 -4.82
C ASN A 198 4.66 -0.37 -6.03
N TRP A 199 5.16 0.39 -7.00
CA TRP A 199 4.38 0.82 -8.17
C TRP A 199 3.64 -0.34 -8.85
N ASN A 200 4.30 -1.48 -9.01
CA ASN A 200 3.69 -2.65 -9.64
C ASN A 200 2.45 -3.18 -8.89
N LEU A 201 2.35 -2.96 -7.59
CA LEU A 201 1.19 -3.31 -6.76
C LEU A 201 0.15 -2.17 -6.74
N ASN A 202 0.61 -0.93 -6.75
CA ASN A 202 -0.21 0.27 -6.58
C ASN A 202 -0.85 0.78 -7.87
N LYS A 203 -0.22 0.51 -9.02
CA LYS A 203 -0.62 1.05 -10.34
C LYS A 203 -2.09 0.80 -10.70
N ASP A 204 -2.65 -0.35 -10.35
CA ASP A 204 -4.04 -0.66 -10.69
C ASP A 204 -5.05 0.13 -9.83
N VAL A 205 -4.70 0.42 -8.58
CA VAL A 205 -5.49 1.29 -7.71
C VAL A 205 -5.46 2.72 -8.24
N VAL A 206 -4.27 3.27 -8.51
CA VAL A 206 -4.07 4.61 -9.08
C VAL A 206 -4.82 4.76 -10.41
N LYS A 207 -4.71 3.77 -11.29
CA LYS A 207 -5.42 3.73 -12.58
C LYS A 207 -6.94 3.71 -12.38
N SER A 208 -7.43 2.92 -11.44
CA SER A 208 -8.86 2.84 -11.11
C SER A 208 -9.38 4.19 -10.62
N MET A 209 -8.70 4.82 -9.65
CA MET A 209 -9.07 6.13 -9.13
C MET A 209 -9.06 7.18 -10.24
N SER A 210 -7.98 7.27 -11.00
CA SER A 210 -7.85 8.23 -12.11
C SER A 210 -8.92 8.05 -13.18
N THR A 211 -9.23 6.81 -13.56
CA THR A 211 -10.25 6.54 -14.58
C THR A 211 -11.66 6.84 -14.07
N LYS A 212 -11.96 6.52 -12.81
CA LYS A 212 -13.26 6.79 -12.19
C LYS A 212 -13.55 8.29 -12.08
N THR A 213 -12.53 9.12 -11.85
CA THR A 213 -12.66 10.59 -11.81
C THR A 213 -13.29 11.13 -13.09
N PHE A 214 -13.01 10.51 -14.24
CA PHE A 214 -13.53 10.92 -15.55
C PHE A 214 -14.69 10.03 -16.05
N LYS A 215 -15.28 9.21 -15.21
CA LYS A 215 -16.52 8.50 -15.51
C LYS A 215 -17.71 9.38 -15.13
N ILE A 216 -17.92 10.43 -15.89
CA ILE A 216 -18.89 11.49 -15.64
C ILE A 216 -19.79 11.71 -16.87
N GLU A 217 -20.99 12.25 -16.66
CA GLU A 217 -21.92 12.64 -17.71
C GLU A 217 -22.02 14.18 -17.83
N ALA A 218 -21.65 14.90 -16.77
CA ALA A 218 -21.59 16.36 -16.73
C ALA A 218 -20.38 16.86 -15.92
N LEU A 219 -20.02 18.14 -16.07
CA LEU A 219 -18.88 18.74 -15.34
C LEU A 219 -19.08 18.73 -13.82
N GLU A 220 -20.31 18.82 -13.37
CA GLU A 220 -20.74 18.83 -11.98
C GLU A 220 -20.48 17.48 -11.29
N ASP A 221 -20.37 16.39 -12.05
CA ASP A 221 -20.08 15.06 -11.54
C ASP A 221 -18.61 14.84 -11.19
N LEU A 222 -17.73 15.79 -11.58
CA LEU A 222 -16.32 15.71 -11.25
C LEU A 222 -16.10 15.66 -9.74
N SER A 223 -15.56 14.54 -9.28
CA SER A 223 -15.28 14.31 -7.85
C SER A 223 -13.95 13.58 -7.66
N LEU A 224 -13.25 13.93 -6.59
CA LEU A 224 -12.06 13.17 -6.18
C LEU A 224 -12.48 11.78 -5.75
N GLN A 225 -11.72 10.80 -6.17
CA GLN A 225 -11.96 9.42 -5.77
C GLN A 225 -11.24 9.16 -4.45
N PRO A 226 -11.92 8.58 -3.45
CA PRO A 226 -11.28 8.19 -2.21
C PRO A 226 -10.37 6.98 -2.46
N LEU A 227 -9.33 6.84 -1.64
CA LEU A 227 -8.41 5.70 -1.65
C LEU A 227 -9.17 4.39 -1.39
N ALA A 228 -10.09 4.40 -0.43
CA ALA A 228 -11.07 3.35 -0.15
C ALA A 228 -12.38 3.98 0.30
N LEU A 229 -13.50 3.27 0.15
CA LEU A 229 -14.83 3.80 0.53
C LEU A 229 -14.93 4.10 2.04
N GLN A 230 -14.23 3.35 2.87
CA GLN A 230 -14.22 3.46 4.33
C GLN A 230 -12.78 3.44 4.83
N TRP A 231 -11.95 4.37 4.35
CA TRP A 231 -10.51 4.38 4.65
C TRP A 231 -10.21 4.35 6.15
N GLU A 232 -10.95 5.07 6.98
CA GLU A 232 -10.73 5.08 8.44
C GLU A 232 -11.01 3.72 9.08
N ASP A 233 -12.02 2.98 8.60
CA ASP A 233 -12.31 1.62 9.07
C ASP A 233 -11.23 0.65 8.60
N ASP A 234 -10.80 0.75 7.33
CA ASP A 234 -9.73 -0.07 6.76
C ASP A 234 -8.40 0.18 7.48
N LYS A 235 -8.09 1.45 7.80
CA LYS A 235 -6.93 1.84 8.58
C LYS A 235 -6.97 1.26 9.99
N SER A 236 -8.11 1.39 10.67
CA SER A 236 -8.31 0.83 12.01
C SER A 236 -8.19 -0.69 12.02
N PHE A 237 -8.72 -1.36 11.01
CA PHE A 237 -8.55 -2.80 10.82
C PHE A 237 -7.08 -3.17 10.67
N PHE A 238 -6.36 -2.49 9.78
CA PHE A 238 -4.95 -2.72 9.53
C PHE A 238 -4.09 -2.51 10.78
N GLU A 239 -4.27 -1.38 11.47
CA GLU A 239 -3.54 -1.05 12.70
C GLU A 239 -3.84 -2.06 13.81
N GLY A 240 -5.12 -2.41 13.98
CA GLY A 240 -5.54 -3.38 14.99
C GLY A 240 -5.02 -4.79 14.73
N LEU A 241 -4.97 -5.22 13.46
CA LEU A 241 -4.39 -6.51 13.08
C LEU A 241 -2.88 -6.54 13.34
N TYR A 242 -2.18 -5.47 12.95
CA TYR A 242 -0.75 -5.33 13.15
C TYR A 242 -0.38 -5.40 14.64
N GLU A 243 -1.03 -4.58 15.46
CA GLU A 243 -0.80 -4.52 16.91
C GLU A 243 -1.09 -5.86 17.57
N PHE A 244 -2.27 -6.43 17.30
CA PHE A 244 -2.65 -7.71 17.92
C PHE A 244 -1.72 -8.85 17.52
N THR A 245 -1.25 -8.88 16.25
CA THR A 245 -0.28 -9.90 15.80
C THR A 245 1.06 -9.78 16.54
N LEU A 246 1.51 -8.57 16.84
CA LEU A 246 2.75 -8.35 17.59
C LEU A 246 2.58 -8.66 19.09
N ASP A 247 1.50 -8.18 19.70
CA ASP A 247 1.27 -8.33 21.13
C ASP A 247 1.00 -9.79 21.52
N SER A 248 0.37 -10.56 20.63
CA SER A 248 0.04 -11.97 20.83
C SER A 248 1.06 -12.93 20.19
N ASP A 249 2.24 -12.48 19.79
CA ASP A 249 3.21 -13.25 19.02
C ASP A 249 3.55 -14.61 19.65
N LYS A 250 3.70 -14.66 20.97
CA LYS A 250 4.01 -15.91 21.70
C LYS A 250 2.90 -16.95 21.59
N ASP A 251 1.65 -16.54 21.77
CA ASP A 251 0.49 -17.44 21.71
C ASP A 251 0.24 -17.89 20.26
N LEU A 252 0.33 -16.96 19.32
CA LEU A 252 0.21 -17.23 17.89
C LEU A 252 1.28 -18.22 17.41
N ASN A 253 2.53 -18.05 17.84
CA ASN A 253 3.61 -19.02 17.59
C ASN A 253 3.24 -20.40 18.11
N GLY A 254 2.80 -20.49 19.37
CA GLY A 254 2.45 -21.75 20.01
C GLY A 254 1.32 -22.50 19.28
N TRP A 255 0.30 -21.79 18.81
CA TRP A 255 -0.81 -22.42 18.05
C TRP A 255 -0.39 -22.88 16.67
N VAL A 256 0.43 -22.10 15.95
CA VAL A 256 0.93 -22.48 14.62
C VAL A 256 1.91 -23.65 14.73
N GLU A 257 2.89 -23.58 15.63
CA GLU A 257 3.90 -24.62 15.83
C GLU A 257 3.27 -25.96 16.24
N ALA A 258 2.20 -25.91 17.07
CA ALA A 258 1.51 -27.14 17.48
C ALA A 258 0.90 -27.90 16.32
N GLN A 259 0.46 -27.23 15.24
CA GLN A 259 -0.14 -27.87 14.06
C GLN A 259 0.89 -28.17 12.97
N THR A 260 2.05 -27.48 12.99
CA THR A 260 3.09 -27.68 11.98
C THR A 260 4.13 -28.74 12.38
N LYS A 261 4.07 -29.32 13.60
CA LYS A 261 5.03 -30.31 14.11
C LYS A 261 5.16 -31.58 13.24
N ASN A 262 4.10 -31.95 12.53
CA ASN A 262 4.09 -33.14 11.65
C ASN A 262 4.59 -32.83 10.23
N TRP A 263 4.87 -31.58 9.93
CA TRP A 263 5.45 -31.12 8.66
C TRP A 263 6.92 -30.87 8.94
N GLU A 264 7.81 -31.31 8.05
CA GLU A 264 9.26 -31.08 8.19
C GLU A 264 9.49 -29.58 8.41
N SER A 265 9.74 -29.19 9.66
CA SER A 265 9.85 -27.78 10.12
C SER A 265 10.95 -27.01 9.41
N ASP A 266 11.96 -27.70 8.85
CA ASP A 266 13.07 -27.10 8.11
C ASP A 266 12.66 -26.54 6.73
N ARG A 267 11.39 -26.71 6.30
CA ARG A 267 10.89 -26.25 5.00
C ARG A 267 9.78 -25.22 5.08
N LEU A 268 9.35 -24.81 6.28
CA LEU A 268 8.34 -23.77 6.40
C LEU A 268 8.93 -22.43 6.02
N ALA A 269 8.46 -21.83 4.90
CA ALA A 269 8.87 -20.50 4.51
C ALA A 269 8.48 -19.50 5.60
N MET A 270 9.40 -18.59 5.95
CA MET A 270 9.12 -17.54 6.96
C MET A 270 7.86 -16.75 6.61
N THR A 271 7.60 -16.53 5.33
CA THR A 271 6.40 -15.85 4.85
C THR A 271 5.14 -16.63 5.21
N ASP A 272 5.12 -17.96 5.02
CA ASP A 272 3.98 -18.81 5.37
C ASP A 272 3.68 -18.75 6.86
N PHE A 273 4.73 -18.79 7.68
CA PHE A 273 4.59 -18.71 9.13
C PHE A 273 4.00 -17.37 9.57
N ILE A 274 4.42 -16.27 8.95
CA ILE A 274 3.86 -14.94 9.21
C ILE A 274 2.39 -14.87 8.78
N LEU A 275 2.05 -15.40 7.60
CA LEU A 275 0.69 -15.42 7.09
C LEU A 275 -0.24 -16.24 8.00
N LEU A 276 0.22 -17.40 8.47
CA LEU A 276 -0.53 -18.22 9.42
C LEU A 276 -0.81 -17.46 10.72
N LYS A 277 0.19 -16.79 11.31
CA LYS A 277 0.00 -15.99 12.52
C LYS A 277 -0.97 -14.85 12.31
N MET A 278 -0.84 -14.11 11.21
CA MET A 278 -1.74 -13.01 10.90
C MET A 278 -3.18 -13.48 10.68
N ALA A 279 -3.38 -14.62 10.00
CA ALA A 279 -4.70 -15.20 9.80
C ALA A 279 -5.37 -15.58 11.13
N VAL A 280 -4.64 -16.24 12.02
CA VAL A 280 -5.15 -16.60 13.36
C VAL A 280 -5.45 -15.35 14.18
N ALA A 281 -4.57 -14.35 14.13
CA ALA A 281 -4.78 -13.05 14.78
C ALA A 281 -6.08 -12.37 14.29
N GLU A 282 -6.32 -12.37 12.98
CA GLU A 282 -7.53 -11.82 12.36
C GLU A 282 -8.78 -12.58 12.83
N MET A 283 -8.74 -13.91 12.81
CA MET A 283 -9.86 -14.73 13.25
C MET A 283 -10.27 -14.46 14.71
N ILE A 284 -9.30 -14.15 15.58
CA ILE A 284 -9.52 -13.85 16.99
C ILE A 284 -9.97 -12.40 17.18
N LYS A 285 -9.25 -11.46 16.60
CA LYS A 285 -9.41 -10.02 16.84
C LYS A 285 -10.67 -9.45 16.21
N PHE A 286 -11.13 -10.01 15.08
CA PHE A 286 -12.25 -9.47 14.31
C PHE A 286 -13.41 -10.48 14.23
N PRO A 287 -14.28 -10.50 15.24
CA PRO A 287 -15.37 -11.48 15.35
C PRO A 287 -16.41 -11.35 14.23
N SER A 288 -16.55 -10.19 13.59
CA SER A 288 -17.49 -9.96 12.48
C SER A 288 -17.03 -10.54 11.14
N ILE A 289 -15.75 -10.94 11.00
CA ILE A 289 -15.21 -11.55 9.79
C ILE A 289 -15.38 -13.07 9.88
N PRO A 290 -16.06 -13.73 8.92
CA PRO A 290 -16.16 -15.18 8.88
C PRO A 290 -14.80 -15.87 8.76
N VAL A 291 -14.63 -17.01 9.42
CA VAL A 291 -13.36 -17.78 9.40
C VAL A 291 -12.93 -18.12 7.97
N LYS A 292 -13.88 -18.57 7.13
CA LYS A 292 -13.59 -18.92 5.71
C LYS A 292 -13.14 -17.73 4.90
N VAL A 293 -13.65 -16.52 5.20
CA VAL A 293 -13.18 -15.30 4.52
C VAL A 293 -11.74 -15.05 4.86
N SER A 294 -11.37 -15.08 6.16
CA SER A 294 -9.98 -14.94 6.58
C SER A 294 -9.08 -15.99 5.90
N ILE A 295 -9.49 -17.28 5.91
CA ILE A 295 -8.70 -18.34 5.26
C ILE A 295 -8.46 -18.03 3.78
N ASN A 296 -9.52 -17.68 3.04
CA ASN A 296 -9.42 -17.39 1.61
C ASN A 296 -8.49 -16.20 1.31
N GLU A 297 -8.59 -15.12 2.08
CA GLU A 297 -7.72 -13.95 1.91
C GLU A 297 -6.24 -14.30 2.12
N TYR A 298 -5.92 -15.11 3.15
CA TYR A 298 -4.54 -15.52 3.39
C TYR A 298 -4.01 -16.55 2.39
N ILE A 299 -4.89 -17.35 1.77
CA ILE A 299 -4.53 -18.20 0.62
C ILE A 299 -4.14 -17.32 -0.58
N GLU A 300 -4.91 -16.26 -0.88
CA GLU A 300 -4.58 -15.33 -1.97
C GLU A 300 -3.27 -14.56 -1.68
N LEU A 301 -3.05 -14.15 -0.44
CA LEU A 301 -1.77 -13.55 -0.04
C LEU A 301 -0.60 -14.54 -0.23
N ALA A 302 -0.79 -15.82 0.12
CA ALA A 302 0.24 -16.83 -0.06
C ALA A 302 0.60 -17.07 -1.54
N LYS A 303 -0.38 -17.05 -2.44
CA LYS A 303 -0.15 -17.16 -3.89
C LYS A 303 0.72 -16.02 -4.43
N ASN A 304 0.56 -14.80 -3.86
CA ASN A 304 1.26 -13.62 -4.32
C ASN A 304 2.66 -13.46 -3.70
N TYR A 305 2.86 -13.97 -2.48
CA TYR A 305 4.02 -13.63 -1.65
C TYR A 305 4.82 -14.83 -1.16
N SER A 306 4.41 -16.05 -1.49
CA SER A 306 5.10 -17.26 -1.08
C SER A 306 5.27 -18.27 -2.24
N THR A 307 5.44 -19.54 -1.91
CA THR A 307 5.66 -20.57 -2.92
C THR A 307 4.35 -21.03 -3.58
N PRO A 308 4.37 -21.61 -4.80
CA PRO A 308 3.15 -22.10 -5.46
C PRO A 308 2.35 -23.14 -4.66
N LYS A 309 2.98 -23.81 -3.70
CA LYS A 309 2.33 -24.83 -2.85
C LYS A 309 1.82 -24.26 -1.52
N SER A 310 2.22 -23.04 -1.16
CA SER A 310 1.90 -22.42 0.13
C SER A 310 0.41 -22.23 0.35
N GLY A 311 -0.36 -21.89 -0.70
CA GLY A 311 -1.81 -21.70 -0.57
C GLY A 311 -2.53 -22.96 -0.08
N GLN A 312 -2.19 -24.14 -0.59
CA GLN A 312 -2.79 -25.40 -0.14
C GLN A 312 -2.35 -25.79 1.27
N PHE A 313 -1.09 -25.55 1.60
CA PHE A 313 -0.53 -25.78 2.93
C PHE A 313 -1.22 -24.88 3.97
N ILE A 314 -1.30 -23.58 3.72
CA ILE A 314 -1.93 -22.58 4.61
C ILE A 314 -3.41 -22.93 4.83
N ASN A 315 -4.14 -23.32 3.77
CA ASN A 315 -5.52 -23.74 3.90
C ASN A 315 -5.69 -24.88 4.92
N GLY A 316 -4.92 -25.96 4.76
CA GLY A 316 -5.03 -27.13 5.65
C GLY A 316 -4.71 -26.79 7.11
N ILE A 317 -3.63 -26.03 7.34
CA ILE A 317 -3.23 -25.62 8.70
C ILE A 317 -4.24 -24.68 9.35
N LEU A 318 -4.76 -23.67 8.61
CA LEU A 318 -5.74 -22.74 9.16
C LEU A 318 -7.08 -23.38 9.45
N ASP A 319 -7.54 -24.35 8.63
CA ASP A 319 -8.75 -25.11 8.90
C ASP A 319 -8.62 -25.85 10.26
N GLU A 320 -7.53 -26.58 10.49
CA GLU A 320 -7.30 -27.31 11.74
C GLU A 320 -7.19 -26.38 12.95
N ILE A 321 -6.41 -25.29 12.83
CA ILE A 321 -6.26 -24.30 13.90
C ILE A 321 -7.61 -23.68 14.25
N SER A 322 -8.39 -23.28 13.23
CA SER A 322 -9.67 -22.61 13.44
C SER A 322 -10.67 -23.51 14.19
N ILE A 323 -10.78 -24.79 13.81
CA ILE A 323 -11.67 -25.76 14.48
C ILE A 323 -11.27 -25.90 15.95
N ARG A 324 -9.98 -26.07 16.24
CA ARG A 324 -9.49 -26.20 17.61
C ARG A 324 -9.77 -24.94 18.43
N LEU A 325 -9.37 -23.76 17.94
CA LEU A 325 -9.52 -22.51 18.70
C LEU A 325 -10.99 -22.10 18.88
N MET A 326 -11.89 -22.49 17.96
CA MET A 326 -13.34 -22.35 18.15
C MET A 326 -13.85 -23.29 19.24
N SER A 327 -13.41 -24.55 19.30
CA SER A 327 -13.78 -25.49 20.36
C SER A 327 -13.30 -25.04 21.74
N GLU A 328 -12.14 -24.42 21.82
CA GLU A 328 -11.54 -23.83 23.01
C GLU A 328 -12.16 -22.45 23.38
N LYS A 329 -13.09 -21.92 22.56
CA LYS A 329 -13.72 -20.61 22.70
C LYS A 329 -12.75 -19.42 22.66
N ILE A 330 -11.59 -19.61 22.05
CA ILE A 330 -10.60 -18.54 21.77
C ILE A 330 -11.07 -17.73 20.56
N ILE A 331 -11.49 -18.39 19.48
CA ILE A 331 -12.17 -17.74 18.36
C ILE A 331 -13.67 -17.69 18.68
N GLN A 332 -14.21 -16.49 18.79
CA GLN A 332 -15.64 -16.24 18.99
C GLN A 332 -16.14 -15.33 17.88
N LYS A 333 -17.07 -15.83 17.08
CA LYS A 333 -17.64 -15.09 15.97
C LYS A 333 -18.98 -14.45 16.35
N SER A 334 -19.29 -13.29 15.75
CA SER A 334 -20.53 -12.53 15.98
C SER A 334 -21.03 -11.90 14.68
N GLY A 335 -22.31 -11.59 14.62
CA GLY A 335 -22.91 -10.93 13.46
C GLY A 335 -22.65 -11.70 12.15
N ARG A 336 -22.07 -11.06 11.14
CA ARG A 336 -21.73 -11.67 9.85
C ARG A 336 -20.71 -12.81 9.99
N GLY A 337 -19.86 -12.77 11.02
CA GLY A 337 -18.88 -13.83 11.30
C GLY A 337 -19.50 -15.21 11.58
N LEU A 338 -20.79 -15.29 11.89
CA LEU A 338 -21.50 -16.53 12.13
C LEU A 338 -21.98 -17.24 10.85
N ILE A 339 -21.85 -16.64 9.68
CA ILE A 339 -22.38 -17.19 8.41
C ILE A 339 -21.80 -18.60 8.14
N ASP A 340 -20.55 -18.83 8.52
CA ASP A 340 -19.87 -20.11 8.30
C ASP A 340 -20.18 -21.19 9.36
N THR A 341 -20.71 -20.79 10.52
CA THR A 341 -21.01 -21.73 11.62
C THR A 341 -22.41 -22.33 11.52
N ALA A 342 -23.27 -21.79 10.66
CA ALA A 342 -24.65 -22.23 10.47
C ALA A 342 -24.80 -23.40 9.47
N SER A 343 -23.70 -23.88 8.88
CA SER A 343 -23.68 -24.95 7.85
C SER A 343 -23.09 -26.26 8.40
N LYS A 344 -23.62 -26.76 9.52
CA LYS A 344 -23.39 -28.15 9.96
C LYS A 344 -24.69 -28.72 10.46
#